data_0a691c7a998110ca9ea105c4c6581427
#
_entry.id   0a691c7a998110ca9ea105c4c6581427
#
_cell.length_a   1.000
_cell.length_b   1.000
_cell.length_c   1.000
_cell.angle_alpha   90.00
_cell.angle_beta   90.00
_cell.angle_gamma   90.00
#
_symmetry.space_group_name_H-M   'P 1'
#
loop_
_entity.id
_entity.type
_entity.pdbx_description
1 polymer ?
#
loop_
_entity_poly.entity_id
_entity_poly.type
_entity_poly.pdbx_seq_one_letter_code
_entity_poly.pdbx_strand_id
1 'polypeptide(L)'
;MIYTVTLNPALDKTVEIPGIALDTVNRITEMRTDPGGKGINVSKVIAKLGGDSRAVGILGGESGRTLEKLLGNENFTTQFRFVEGQTRTNIKIIDRDGHTNTDINEPGLTVTDADLDALLNDLLAEVHADDIVVLAGSLPKGAPQDTYRVWTSVCKNAGARVFLDADGALLAEGLKAAPYLIKPNDDELSRLAGKKLETIEELTAEGQKLLESGIERVVISLGGRGALYLRKGSTIYAEGLKVPVGSTVGAGDSVVAALAYAESQDMSEEDAVRLSTATGAANVMCSGTQAAERAVIEELLPKVRFSKL
;
A
#
# COMPACT_ATOMS: atom_id res chain seq x y z
N MET A 1 4.96 16.85 -5.20
CA MET A 1 3.68 16.12 -5.46
C MET A 1 3.85 14.63 -5.13
N ILE A 2 2.75 13.91 -4.76
CA ILE A 2 2.78 12.47 -4.54
C ILE A 2 1.91 11.79 -5.61
N TYR A 3 2.49 10.89 -6.38
CA TYR A 3 1.79 10.05 -7.36
C TYR A 3 1.68 8.63 -6.79
N THR A 4 0.47 8.07 -6.76
CA THR A 4 0.24 6.71 -6.26
C THR A 4 -0.24 5.82 -7.39
N VAL A 5 0.58 4.86 -7.78
CA VAL A 5 0.32 4.00 -8.93
C VAL A 5 -0.34 2.70 -8.49
N THR A 6 -1.48 2.39 -9.11
CA THR A 6 -2.19 1.12 -8.94
C THR A 6 -2.42 0.51 -10.33
N LEU A 7 -1.60 -0.46 -10.71
CA LEU A 7 -1.72 -1.09 -12.04
C LEU A 7 -2.88 -2.10 -12.12
N ASN A 8 -3.33 -2.64 -10.99
CA ASN A 8 -4.40 -3.63 -10.91
C ASN A 8 -5.44 -3.28 -9.82
N PRO A 9 -6.13 -2.13 -9.97
CA PRO A 9 -7.17 -1.68 -9.03
C PRO A 9 -8.36 -2.65 -8.99
N ALA A 10 -9.21 -2.50 -7.98
CA ALA A 10 -10.38 -3.35 -7.81
C ALA A 10 -11.57 -2.57 -7.24
N LEU A 11 -12.79 -3.02 -7.52
CA LEU A 11 -13.93 -2.75 -6.65
C LEU A 11 -13.89 -3.77 -5.50
N ASP A 12 -13.68 -3.32 -4.28
CA ASP A 12 -13.69 -4.18 -3.09
C ASP A 12 -15.12 -4.26 -2.55
N LYS A 13 -15.77 -5.40 -2.78
CA LYS A 13 -17.12 -5.67 -2.29
C LYS A 13 -17.04 -6.42 -0.96
N THR A 14 -17.29 -5.72 0.14
CA THR A 14 -17.40 -6.32 1.46
C THR A 14 -18.84 -6.79 1.68
N VAL A 15 -19.00 -8.06 2.04
CA VAL A 15 -20.30 -8.68 2.35
C VAL A 15 -20.24 -9.27 3.76
N GLU A 16 -21.32 -9.09 4.52
CA GLU A 16 -21.46 -9.67 5.85
C GLU A 16 -22.49 -10.82 5.82
N ILE A 17 -22.13 -11.92 6.43
CA ILE A 17 -22.93 -13.14 6.51
C ILE A 17 -22.99 -13.59 7.97
N PRO A 18 -24.15 -13.97 8.53
CA PRO A 18 -24.27 -14.43 9.92
C PRO A 18 -23.58 -15.76 10.21
N GLY A 19 -23.18 -16.50 9.19
CA GLY A 19 -22.42 -17.75 9.30
C GLY A 19 -22.27 -18.31 7.90
N ILE A 20 -21.01 -18.49 7.44
CA ILE A 20 -20.75 -19.06 6.12
C ILE A 20 -20.84 -20.59 6.19
N ALA A 21 -21.66 -21.17 5.32
CA ALA A 21 -21.78 -22.61 5.19
C ALA A 21 -21.55 -23.04 3.74
N LEU A 22 -20.75 -24.08 3.56
CA LEU A 22 -20.51 -24.69 2.25
C LEU A 22 -21.72 -25.49 1.79
N ASP A 23 -21.87 -25.62 0.47
CA ASP A 23 -22.91 -26.39 -0.19
C ASP A 23 -24.35 -26.00 0.17
N THR A 24 -24.57 -24.72 0.47
CA THR A 24 -25.89 -24.14 0.80
C THR A 24 -26.00 -22.68 0.36
N VAL A 25 -27.20 -22.12 0.45
CA VAL A 25 -27.46 -20.70 0.14
C VAL A 25 -27.11 -19.86 1.35
N ASN A 26 -26.07 -19.05 1.22
CA ASN A 26 -25.71 -18.02 2.18
C ASN A 26 -26.41 -16.71 1.81
N ARG A 27 -26.97 -16.00 2.77
CA ARG A 27 -27.64 -14.71 2.56
C ARG A 27 -26.85 -13.58 3.19
N ILE A 28 -26.55 -12.59 2.36
CA ILE A 28 -25.89 -11.37 2.77
C ILE A 28 -26.82 -10.52 3.63
N THR A 29 -26.37 -10.04 4.77
CA THR A 29 -27.09 -9.10 5.64
C THR A 29 -26.72 -7.66 5.37
N GLU A 30 -25.44 -7.41 5.10
CA GLU A 30 -24.93 -6.08 4.75
C GLU A 30 -23.94 -6.18 3.59
N MET A 31 -23.92 -5.16 2.74
CA MET A 31 -22.99 -5.06 1.62
C MET A 31 -22.51 -3.65 1.42
N ARG A 32 -21.21 -3.50 1.17
CA ARG A 32 -20.57 -2.24 0.80
C ARG A 32 -19.63 -2.46 -0.38
N THR A 33 -19.48 -1.45 -1.23
CA THR A 33 -18.52 -1.44 -2.32
C THR A 33 -17.61 -0.22 -2.18
N ASP A 34 -16.32 -0.45 -2.08
CA ASP A 34 -15.30 0.59 -1.93
C ASP A 34 -14.35 0.55 -3.14
N PRO A 35 -13.80 1.70 -3.59
CA PRO A 35 -12.71 1.70 -4.55
C PRO A 35 -11.44 1.20 -3.84
N GLY A 36 -10.79 0.19 -4.42
CA GLY A 36 -9.65 -0.49 -3.83
C GLY A 36 -8.45 -0.56 -4.75
N GLY A 37 -7.34 -0.99 -4.17
CA GLY A 37 -6.01 -1.07 -4.74
C GLY A 37 -5.02 -0.31 -3.87
N LYS A 38 -3.81 -0.87 -3.67
CA LYS A 38 -2.85 -0.35 -2.69
C LYS A 38 -2.53 1.14 -2.90
N GLY A 39 -2.21 1.57 -4.13
CA GLY A 39 -1.93 2.99 -4.40
C GLY A 39 -3.15 3.90 -4.18
N ILE A 40 -4.36 3.44 -4.54
CA ILE A 40 -5.60 4.16 -4.24
C ILE A 40 -5.79 4.32 -2.72
N ASN A 41 -5.55 3.25 -1.95
CA ASN A 41 -5.62 3.31 -0.49
C ASN A 41 -4.60 4.30 0.08
N VAL A 42 -3.38 4.35 -0.49
CA VAL A 42 -2.35 5.34 -0.14
C VAL A 42 -2.89 6.76 -0.37
N SER A 43 -3.49 7.07 -1.53
CA SER A 43 -4.06 8.41 -1.80
C SER A 43 -5.18 8.79 -0.85
N LYS A 44 -6.08 7.85 -0.51
CA LYS A 44 -7.14 8.09 0.49
C LYS A 44 -6.58 8.52 1.83
N VAL A 45 -5.55 7.82 2.31
CA VAL A 45 -4.91 8.13 3.59
C VAL A 45 -4.15 9.46 3.53
N ILE A 46 -3.44 9.77 2.43
CA ILE A 46 -2.78 11.06 2.23
C ILE A 46 -3.80 12.20 2.32
N ALA A 47 -4.96 12.06 1.67
CA ALA A 47 -6.04 13.04 1.74
C ALA A 47 -6.56 13.24 3.17
N LYS A 48 -6.71 12.16 3.97
CA LYS A 48 -7.08 12.26 5.40
C LYS A 48 -6.02 12.97 6.24
N LEU A 49 -4.74 12.85 5.88
CA LEU A 49 -3.65 13.60 6.51
C LEU A 49 -3.59 15.07 6.06
N GLY A 50 -4.39 15.45 5.06
CA GLY A 50 -4.41 16.81 4.50
C GLY A 50 -3.33 17.07 3.46
N GLY A 51 -2.79 16.00 2.85
CA GLY A 51 -1.82 16.08 1.76
C GLY A 51 -2.47 15.97 0.39
N ASP A 52 -1.73 16.43 -0.62
CA ASP A 52 -2.14 16.33 -2.02
C ASP A 52 -1.51 15.09 -2.67
N SER A 53 -2.32 14.37 -3.44
CA SER A 53 -1.84 13.25 -4.23
C SER A 53 -2.61 13.08 -5.53
N ARG A 54 -2.02 12.35 -6.47
CA ARG A 54 -2.67 11.92 -7.70
C ARG A 54 -2.64 10.39 -7.79
N ALA A 55 -3.82 9.77 -7.83
CA ALA A 55 -3.95 8.34 -8.06
C ALA A 55 -3.87 8.06 -9.57
N VAL A 56 -2.90 7.23 -9.95
CA VAL A 56 -2.59 6.86 -11.34
C VAL A 56 -2.82 5.36 -11.51
N GLY A 57 -3.40 4.93 -12.62
CA GLY A 57 -3.60 3.49 -12.82
C GLY A 57 -4.37 3.14 -14.09
N ILE A 58 -4.73 1.86 -14.19
CA ILE A 58 -5.43 1.30 -15.34
C ILE A 58 -6.82 0.82 -14.90
N LEU A 59 -7.83 1.26 -15.61
CA LEU A 59 -9.22 0.86 -15.41
C LEU A 59 -9.79 0.22 -16.69
N GLY A 60 -10.94 -0.44 -16.58
CA GLY A 60 -11.66 -0.97 -17.72
C GLY A 60 -13.13 -1.20 -17.44
N GLY A 61 -13.95 -1.01 -18.48
CA GLY A 61 -15.38 -1.31 -18.47
C GLY A 61 -16.21 -0.55 -17.45
N GLU A 62 -17.40 -1.06 -17.16
CA GLU A 62 -18.34 -0.42 -16.24
C GLU A 62 -17.87 -0.46 -14.78
N SER A 63 -17.18 -1.53 -14.37
CA SER A 63 -16.59 -1.60 -13.03
C SER A 63 -15.51 -0.53 -12.84
N GLY A 64 -14.70 -0.26 -13.88
CA GLY A 64 -13.73 0.84 -13.86
C GLY A 64 -14.38 2.21 -13.75
N ARG A 65 -15.45 2.48 -14.52
CA ARG A 65 -16.21 3.74 -14.41
C ARG A 65 -16.87 3.90 -13.04
N THR A 66 -17.36 2.79 -12.47
CA THR A 66 -17.92 2.80 -11.11
C THR A 66 -16.85 3.16 -10.09
N LEU A 67 -15.66 2.58 -10.21
CA LEU A 67 -14.53 2.88 -9.34
C LEU A 67 -14.13 4.36 -9.44
N GLU A 68 -13.95 4.87 -10.66
CA GLU A 68 -13.61 6.28 -10.91
C GLU A 68 -14.64 7.23 -10.33
N LYS A 69 -15.94 6.92 -10.50
CA LYS A 69 -17.05 7.71 -9.93
C LYS A 69 -17.01 7.72 -8.39
N LEU A 70 -16.72 6.59 -7.75
CA LEU A 70 -16.57 6.52 -6.29
C LEU A 70 -15.42 7.40 -5.80
N LEU A 71 -14.32 7.44 -6.54
CA LEU A 71 -13.16 8.29 -6.22
C LEU A 71 -13.41 9.78 -6.44
N GLY A 72 -14.40 10.15 -7.27
CA GLY A 72 -14.78 11.55 -7.50
C GLY A 72 -15.24 12.33 -6.27
N ASN A 73 -15.51 11.64 -5.15
CA ASN A 73 -15.85 12.26 -3.86
C ASN A 73 -14.65 12.39 -2.91
N GLU A 74 -13.48 11.92 -3.32
CA GLU A 74 -12.26 11.96 -2.50
C GLU A 74 -11.45 13.26 -2.75
N ASN A 75 -10.70 13.69 -1.75
CA ASN A 75 -9.90 14.93 -1.81
C ASN A 75 -8.51 14.68 -2.42
N PHE A 76 -8.44 14.03 -3.58
CA PHE A 76 -7.24 13.89 -4.38
C PHE A 76 -7.60 13.81 -5.87
N THR A 77 -6.62 14.01 -6.74
CA THR A 77 -6.82 13.93 -8.18
C THR A 77 -6.60 12.52 -8.71
N THR A 78 -7.20 12.21 -9.86
CA THR A 78 -7.05 10.91 -10.50
C THR A 78 -6.58 11.06 -11.94
N GLN A 79 -5.80 10.08 -12.41
CA GLN A 79 -5.32 9.98 -13.79
C GLN A 79 -5.35 8.51 -14.19
N PHE A 80 -6.51 8.03 -14.63
CA PHE A 80 -6.69 6.65 -15.04
C PHE A 80 -6.73 6.52 -16.56
N ARG A 81 -6.03 5.49 -17.06
CA ARG A 81 -6.13 5.07 -18.45
C ARG A 81 -7.12 3.92 -18.56
N PHE A 82 -8.08 4.04 -19.48
CA PHE A 82 -9.03 2.98 -19.73
C PHE A 82 -8.54 2.06 -20.83
N VAL A 83 -8.58 0.75 -20.57
CA VAL A 83 -8.23 -0.32 -21.52
C VAL A 83 -9.43 -1.25 -21.71
N GLU A 84 -9.34 -2.16 -22.68
CA GLU A 84 -10.36 -3.17 -22.92
C GLU A 84 -10.47 -4.16 -21.75
N GLY A 85 -11.69 -4.62 -21.45
CA GLY A 85 -11.99 -5.52 -20.35
C GLY A 85 -12.70 -4.84 -19.19
N GLN A 86 -12.70 -5.48 -18.02
CA GLN A 86 -13.36 -5.01 -16.80
C GLN A 86 -12.36 -4.91 -15.65
N THR A 87 -12.38 -3.81 -14.92
CA THR A 87 -11.71 -3.73 -13.62
C THR A 87 -12.27 -4.81 -12.70
N ARG A 88 -11.40 -5.53 -12.03
CA ARG A 88 -11.76 -6.65 -11.16
C ARG A 88 -12.62 -6.24 -9.97
N THR A 89 -13.40 -7.21 -9.47
CA THR A 89 -14.13 -7.08 -8.22
C THR A 89 -13.57 -8.11 -7.23
N ASN A 90 -13.06 -7.65 -6.10
CA ASN A 90 -12.72 -8.53 -5.00
C ASN A 90 -13.92 -8.66 -4.07
N ILE A 91 -14.14 -9.86 -3.54
CA ILE A 91 -15.20 -10.12 -2.56
C ILE A 91 -14.53 -10.43 -1.23
N LYS A 92 -14.85 -9.62 -0.22
CA LYS A 92 -14.47 -9.84 1.16
C LYS A 92 -15.67 -10.30 1.96
N ILE A 93 -15.62 -11.52 2.47
CA ILE A 93 -16.68 -12.11 3.27
C ILE A 93 -16.32 -11.94 4.74
N ILE A 94 -17.17 -11.26 5.49
CA ILE A 94 -17.09 -11.16 6.95
C ILE A 94 -18.12 -12.14 7.52
N ASP A 95 -17.65 -13.21 8.10
CA ASP A 95 -18.48 -14.16 8.84
C ASP A 95 -18.61 -13.70 10.29
N ARG A 96 -19.80 -13.21 10.64
CA ARG A 96 -20.07 -12.65 11.96
C ARG A 96 -20.05 -13.71 13.06
N ASP A 97 -20.62 -14.90 12.79
CA ASP A 97 -20.74 -15.97 13.78
C ASP A 97 -19.42 -16.73 13.92
N GLY A 98 -18.73 -16.97 12.81
CA GLY A 98 -17.43 -17.64 12.79
C GLY A 98 -16.25 -16.72 13.18
N HIS A 99 -16.48 -15.41 13.28
CA HIS A 99 -15.43 -14.40 13.52
C HIS A 99 -14.25 -14.51 12.54
N THR A 100 -14.55 -14.78 11.26
CA THR A 100 -13.53 -14.95 10.23
C THR A 100 -13.73 -13.99 9.06
N ASN A 101 -12.62 -13.72 8.35
CA ASN A 101 -12.62 -12.95 7.12
C ASN A 101 -12.04 -13.82 5.99
N THR A 102 -12.73 -13.83 4.84
CA THR A 102 -12.28 -14.55 3.65
C THR A 102 -12.26 -13.63 2.47
N ASP A 103 -11.11 -13.53 1.80
CA ASP A 103 -10.94 -12.71 0.59
C ASP A 103 -10.96 -13.62 -0.65
N ILE A 104 -11.80 -13.26 -1.63
CA ILE A 104 -11.87 -13.88 -2.97
C ILE A 104 -11.50 -12.81 -3.97
N ASN A 105 -10.32 -12.93 -4.57
CA ASN A 105 -9.76 -11.91 -5.45
C ASN A 105 -9.78 -12.36 -6.91
N GLU A 106 -10.37 -11.54 -7.77
CA GLU A 106 -10.27 -11.73 -9.22
C GLU A 106 -8.87 -11.38 -9.74
N PRO A 107 -8.42 -11.98 -10.86
CA PRO A 107 -7.10 -11.71 -11.43
C PRO A 107 -6.95 -10.29 -12.00
N GLY A 108 -8.05 -9.67 -12.44
CA GLY A 108 -8.06 -8.33 -13.00
C GLY A 108 -7.93 -8.30 -14.53
N LEU A 109 -7.67 -7.10 -15.04
CA LEU A 109 -7.52 -6.81 -16.47
C LEU A 109 -6.34 -7.56 -17.09
N THR A 110 -6.40 -7.73 -18.41
CA THR A 110 -5.24 -8.07 -19.22
C THR A 110 -4.77 -6.79 -19.92
N VAL A 111 -3.50 -6.46 -19.79
CA VAL A 111 -2.88 -5.29 -20.38
C VAL A 111 -1.81 -5.71 -21.40
N THR A 112 -1.49 -4.79 -22.31
CA THR A 112 -0.38 -4.92 -23.25
C THR A 112 0.79 -4.03 -22.81
N ASP A 113 1.98 -4.26 -23.38
CA ASP A 113 3.12 -3.38 -23.16
C ASP A 113 2.79 -1.94 -23.59
N ALA A 114 2.03 -1.75 -24.67
CA ALA A 114 1.61 -0.43 -25.13
C ALA A 114 0.71 0.30 -24.13
N ASP A 115 -0.14 -0.41 -23.39
CA ASP A 115 -0.98 0.17 -22.34
C ASP A 115 -0.12 0.66 -21.16
N LEU A 116 0.86 -0.14 -20.77
CA LEU A 116 1.81 0.18 -19.71
C LEU A 116 2.72 1.35 -20.08
N ASP A 117 3.29 1.33 -21.28
CA ASP A 117 4.14 2.39 -21.81
C ASP A 117 3.38 3.72 -21.91
N ALA A 118 2.13 3.67 -22.37
CA ALA A 118 1.30 4.84 -22.48
C ALA A 118 0.99 5.46 -21.09
N LEU A 119 0.66 4.62 -20.09
CA LEU A 119 0.45 5.11 -18.72
C LEU A 119 1.74 5.65 -18.10
N LEU A 120 2.88 4.97 -18.31
CA LEU A 120 4.18 5.44 -17.82
C LEU A 120 4.56 6.79 -18.44
N ASN A 121 4.34 6.97 -19.75
CA ASN A 121 4.60 8.24 -20.42
C ASN A 121 3.70 9.36 -19.89
N ASP A 122 2.41 9.08 -19.64
CA ASP A 122 1.49 10.04 -19.03
C ASP A 122 1.96 10.45 -17.62
N LEU A 123 2.43 9.50 -16.81
CA LEU A 123 2.99 9.77 -15.49
C LEU A 123 4.26 10.63 -15.57
N LEU A 124 5.19 10.25 -16.46
CA LEU A 124 6.48 10.95 -16.61
C LEU A 124 6.36 12.37 -17.17
N ALA A 125 5.30 12.65 -17.92
CA ALA A 125 5.01 14.01 -18.39
C ALA A 125 4.71 14.99 -17.25
N GLU A 126 4.35 14.47 -16.07
CA GLU A 126 3.94 15.26 -14.92
C GLU A 126 4.92 15.18 -13.73
N VAL A 127 5.74 14.13 -13.70
CA VAL A 127 6.72 13.89 -12.61
C VAL A 127 7.91 14.82 -12.75
N HIS A 128 8.26 15.51 -11.65
CA HIS A 128 9.41 16.39 -11.53
C HIS A 128 10.40 15.85 -10.48
N ALA A 129 11.56 16.48 -10.43
CA ALA A 129 12.54 16.18 -9.39
C ALA A 129 11.94 16.41 -7.98
N ASP A 130 12.31 15.55 -7.05
CA ASP A 130 11.82 15.49 -5.66
C ASP A 130 10.34 15.10 -5.48
N ASP A 131 9.59 14.83 -6.56
CA ASP A 131 8.27 14.20 -6.44
C ASP A 131 8.40 12.78 -5.87
N ILE A 132 7.33 12.32 -5.25
CA ILE A 132 7.25 10.96 -4.71
C ILE A 132 6.35 10.12 -5.61
N VAL A 133 6.87 8.98 -6.07
CA VAL A 133 6.09 8.00 -6.84
C VAL A 133 5.96 6.72 -6.02
N VAL A 134 4.74 6.38 -5.61
CA VAL A 134 4.43 5.16 -4.89
C VAL A 134 3.97 4.10 -5.88
N LEU A 135 4.78 3.09 -6.13
CA LEU A 135 4.44 1.92 -6.93
C LEU A 135 3.91 0.83 -5.99
N ALA A 136 2.62 0.48 -6.09
CA ALA A 136 2.02 -0.39 -5.07
C ALA A 136 1.03 -1.41 -5.63
N GLY A 137 1.07 -2.61 -5.07
CA GLY A 137 0.12 -3.70 -5.32
C GLY A 137 0.59 -4.71 -6.36
N SER A 138 -0.35 -5.54 -6.81
CA SER A 138 -0.12 -6.57 -7.81
C SER A 138 -0.14 -6.00 -9.23
N LEU A 139 0.46 -6.73 -10.15
CA LEU A 139 0.37 -6.41 -11.58
C LEU A 139 -0.89 -7.03 -12.21
N PRO A 140 -1.47 -6.40 -13.25
CA PRO A 140 -2.50 -7.01 -14.07
C PRO A 140 -1.91 -8.15 -14.94
N LYS A 141 -2.78 -9.00 -15.48
CA LYS A 141 -2.35 -10.04 -16.40
C LYS A 141 -1.73 -9.43 -17.67
N GLY A 142 -0.64 -10.01 -18.15
CA GLY A 142 0.09 -9.51 -19.32
C GLY A 142 1.22 -8.55 -18.99
N ALA A 143 1.22 -7.92 -17.81
CA ALA A 143 2.33 -7.07 -17.42
C ALA A 143 3.59 -7.92 -17.10
N PRO A 144 4.78 -7.54 -17.64
CA PRO A 144 6.04 -8.18 -17.32
C PRO A 144 6.36 -8.16 -15.82
N GLN A 145 6.98 -9.22 -15.31
CA GLN A 145 7.34 -9.29 -13.88
C GLN A 145 8.30 -8.18 -13.44
N ASP A 146 9.08 -7.65 -14.35
CA ASP A 146 10.05 -6.59 -14.08
C ASP A 146 9.47 -5.17 -14.25
N THR A 147 8.17 -5.03 -14.44
CA THR A 147 7.49 -3.74 -14.61
C THR A 147 7.88 -2.75 -13.51
N TYR A 148 7.83 -3.15 -12.24
CA TYR A 148 8.19 -2.25 -11.13
C TYR A 148 9.70 -1.91 -11.11
N ARG A 149 10.56 -2.81 -11.56
CA ARG A 149 11.99 -2.51 -11.74
C ARG A 149 12.21 -1.43 -12.80
N VAL A 150 11.57 -1.60 -13.97
CA VAL A 150 11.66 -0.64 -15.08
C VAL A 150 11.09 0.71 -14.64
N TRP A 151 9.88 0.74 -14.08
CA TRP A 151 9.22 1.98 -13.65
C TRP A 151 10.02 2.69 -12.54
N THR A 152 10.56 1.94 -11.57
CA THR A 152 11.44 2.50 -10.54
C THR A 152 12.64 3.19 -11.18
N SER A 153 13.33 2.53 -12.13
CA SER A 153 14.52 3.09 -12.79
C SER A 153 14.18 4.36 -13.55
N VAL A 154 13.08 4.37 -14.29
CA VAL A 154 12.68 5.50 -15.13
C VAL A 154 12.24 6.69 -14.27
N CYS A 155 11.42 6.48 -13.24
CA CYS A 155 11.02 7.55 -12.31
C CYS A 155 12.20 8.13 -11.54
N LYS A 156 13.15 7.29 -11.09
CA LYS A 156 14.40 7.77 -10.47
C LYS A 156 15.23 8.62 -11.42
N ASN A 157 15.31 8.24 -12.70
CA ASN A 157 16.02 9.03 -13.71
C ASN A 157 15.35 10.40 -13.95
N ALA A 158 14.03 10.50 -13.73
CA ALA A 158 13.31 11.77 -13.75
C ALA A 158 13.50 12.60 -12.44
N GLY A 159 14.25 12.07 -11.46
CA GLY A 159 14.54 12.71 -10.18
C GLY A 159 13.54 12.42 -9.07
N ALA A 160 12.57 11.52 -9.28
CA ALA A 160 11.58 11.18 -8.27
C ALA A 160 12.12 10.21 -7.21
N ARG A 161 11.58 10.33 -5.98
CA ARG A 161 11.78 9.35 -4.90
C ARG A 161 10.74 8.24 -5.05
N VAL A 162 11.18 7.02 -5.37
CA VAL A 162 10.26 5.91 -5.61
C VAL A 162 10.09 5.07 -4.35
N PHE A 163 8.83 4.93 -3.90
CA PHE A 163 8.41 4.04 -2.84
C PHE A 163 7.83 2.78 -3.49
N LEU A 164 8.28 1.61 -3.09
CA LEU A 164 7.81 0.34 -3.64
C LEU A 164 7.14 -0.51 -2.54
N ASP A 165 5.85 -0.80 -2.70
CA ASP A 165 5.08 -1.71 -1.85
C ASP A 165 4.46 -2.85 -2.68
N ALA A 166 5.29 -3.81 -3.01
CA ALA A 166 4.95 -5.03 -3.72
C ALA A 166 5.35 -6.27 -2.91
N ASP A 167 4.92 -7.43 -3.32
CA ASP A 167 5.25 -8.69 -2.67
C ASP A 167 5.92 -9.70 -3.60
N GLY A 168 6.47 -10.77 -3.01
CA GLY A 168 7.01 -11.93 -3.73
C GLY A 168 8.02 -11.57 -4.83
N ALA A 169 7.82 -12.14 -6.00
CA ALA A 169 8.72 -11.95 -7.15
C ALA A 169 8.75 -10.49 -7.65
N LEU A 170 7.64 -9.74 -7.51
CA LEU A 170 7.56 -8.34 -7.93
C LEU A 170 8.45 -7.46 -7.05
N LEU A 171 8.45 -7.70 -5.74
CA LEU A 171 9.34 -7.01 -4.82
C LEU A 171 10.80 -7.37 -5.15
N ALA A 172 11.12 -8.66 -5.28
CA ALA A 172 12.48 -9.12 -5.59
C ALA A 172 13.04 -8.50 -6.88
N GLU A 173 12.23 -8.39 -7.94
CA GLU A 173 12.62 -7.70 -9.16
C GLU A 173 12.77 -6.19 -8.97
N GLY A 174 11.81 -5.56 -8.29
CA GLY A 174 11.82 -4.12 -8.06
C GLY A 174 13.01 -3.63 -7.24
N LEU A 175 13.48 -4.43 -6.27
CA LEU A 175 14.69 -4.14 -5.46
C LEU A 175 15.94 -3.93 -6.30
N LYS A 176 16.05 -4.57 -7.47
CA LYS A 176 17.22 -4.42 -8.36
C LYS A 176 17.40 -2.99 -8.91
N ALA A 177 16.34 -2.17 -8.88
CA ALA A 177 16.39 -0.75 -9.23
C ALA A 177 16.69 0.17 -8.03
N ALA A 178 16.91 -0.40 -6.84
CA ALA A 178 17.15 0.31 -5.60
C ALA A 178 16.15 1.47 -5.38
N PRO A 179 14.86 1.19 -5.11
CA PRO A 179 13.87 2.22 -4.81
C PRO A 179 14.29 3.03 -3.58
N TYR A 180 13.77 4.25 -3.43
CA TYR A 180 14.07 5.10 -2.28
C TYR A 180 13.59 4.48 -0.96
N LEU A 181 12.36 3.95 -0.95
CA LEU A 181 11.77 3.29 0.23
C LEU A 181 11.07 2.00 -0.16
N ILE A 182 11.23 0.99 0.69
CA ILE A 182 10.46 -0.26 0.64
C ILE A 182 9.83 -0.56 2.00
N LYS A 183 8.69 -1.30 1.97
CA LYS A 183 8.01 -1.72 3.20
C LYS A 183 7.63 -3.20 3.16
N PRO A 184 8.55 -4.15 3.28
CA PRO A 184 8.19 -5.56 3.48
C PRO A 184 7.61 -5.79 4.89
N ASN A 185 6.80 -6.84 5.06
CA ASN A 185 6.57 -7.41 6.37
C ASN A 185 7.65 -8.46 6.71
N ASP A 186 7.62 -8.98 7.94
CA ASP A 186 8.59 -9.98 8.42
C ASP A 186 8.58 -11.27 7.60
N ASP A 187 7.41 -11.74 7.16
CA ASP A 187 7.28 -12.92 6.29
C ASP A 187 7.81 -12.65 4.87
N GLU A 188 7.53 -11.49 4.29
CA GLU A 188 8.05 -11.06 2.98
C GLU A 188 9.57 -10.94 3.02
N LEU A 189 10.11 -10.34 4.07
CA LEU A 189 11.56 -10.22 4.26
C LEU A 189 12.22 -11.59 4.46
N SER A 190 11.59 -12.49 5.23
CA SER A 190 12.05 -13.86 5.40
C SER A 190 12.11 -14.63 4.09
N ARG A 191 11.09 -14.47 3.22
CA ARG A 191 11.08 -15.06 1.87
C ARG A 191 12.19 -14.50 0.98
N LEU A 192 12.43 -13.19 1.03
CA LEU A 192 13.54 -12.56 0.30
C LEU A 192 14.90 -13.07 0.78
N ALA A 193 15.06 -13.23 2.08
CA ALA A 193 16.29 -13.75 2.70
C ALA A 193 16.50 -15.25 2.46
N GLY A 194 15.48 -15.99 1.99
CA GLY A 194 15.51 -17.44 1.83
C GLY A 194 15.60 -18.22 3.15
N LYS A 195 15.30 -17.57 4.26
CA LYS A 195 15.31 -18.17 5.62
C LYS A 195 14.30 -17.45 6.52
N LYS A 196 13.81 -18.17 7.54
CA LYS A 196 12.96 -17.57 8.56
C LYS A 196 13.75 -16.57 9.41
N LEU A 197 13.21 -15.38 9.63
CA LEU A 197 13.74 -14.33 10.50
C LEU A 197 12.81 -14.20 11.69
N GLU A 198 13.29 -14.47 12.90
CA GLU A 198 12.44 -14.54 14.09
C GLU A 198 12.68 -13.40 15.07
N THR A 199 13.90 -12.87 15.11
CA THR A 199 14.30 -11.84 16.06
C THR A 199 14.42 -10.46 15.42
N ILE A 200 14.35 -9.43 16.25
CA ILE A 200 14.55 -8.03 15.81
C ILE A 200 15.95 -7.85 15.24
N GLU A 201 16.95 -8.51 15.80
CA GLU A 201 18.33 -8.45 15.37
C GLU A 201 18.50 -9.07 13.97
N GLU A 202 17.88 -10.23 13.71
CA GLU A 202 17.92 -10.88 12.39
C GLU A 202 17.20 -10.03 11.33
N LEU A 203 16.04 -9.48 11.65
CA LEU A 203 15.28 -8.59 10.77
C LEU A 203 16.08 -7.31 10.48
N THR A 204 16.69 -6.73 11.51
CA THR A 204 17.55 -5.55 11.38
C THR A 204 18.76 -5.84 10.49
N ALA A 205 19.46 -6.96 10.71
CA ALA A 205 20.60 -7.35 9.91
C ALA A 205 20.26 -7.56 8.43
N GLU A 206 19.09 -8.13 8.13
CA GLU A 206 18.62 -8.30 6.75
C GLU A 206 18.21 -6.97 6.12
N GLY A 207 17.53 -6.09 6.88
CA GLY A 207 17.21 -4.72 6.46
C GLY A 207 18.46 -3.89 6.15
N GLN A 208 19.55 -4.04 6.92
CA GLN A 208 20.83 -3.38 6.66
C GLN A 208 21.45 -3.80 5.31
N LYS A 209 21.38 -5.09 4.94
CA LYS A 209 21.83 -5.55 3.62
C LYS A 209 21.05 -4.90 2.48
N LEU A 210 19.74 -4.66 2.66
CA LEU A 210 18.93 -3.95 1.69
C LEU A 210 19.37 -2.48 1.56
N LEU A 211 19.73 -1.83 2.66
CA LEU A 211 20.33 -0.48 2.60
C LEU A 211 21.68 -0.48 1.86
N GLU A 212 22.53 -1.50 2.09
CA GLU A 212 23.81 -1.68 1.39
C GLU A 212 23.64 -1.87 -0.12
N SER A 213 22.49 -2.41 -0.57
CA SER A 213 22.17 -2.55 -1.99
C SER A 213 21.75 -1.25 -2.68
N GLY A 214 21.72 -0.14 -1.96
CA GLY A 214 21.42 1.20 -2.49
C GLY A 214 19.99 1.70 -2.23
N ILE A 215 19.20 0.95 -1.45
CA ILE A 215 17.90 1.41 -0.96
C ILE A 215 18.16 2.39 0.19
N GLU A 216 17.45 3.52 0.23
CA GLU A 216 17.73 4.55 1.23
C GLU A 216 16.95 4.36 2.54
N ARG A 217 15.75 3.77 2.46
CA ARG A 217 14.88 3.53 3.61
C ARG A 217 14.21 2.15 3.53
N VAL A 218 14.27 1.40 4.60
CA VAL A 218 13.62 0.09 4.74
C VAL A 218 12.71 0.14 5.96
N VAL A 219 11.42 -0.14 5.77
CA VAL A 219 10.45 -0.26 6.86
C VAL A 219 9.97 -1.69 6.92
N ILE A 220 10.21 -2.38 8.05
CA ILE A 220 9.79 -3.78 8.21
C ILE A 220 8.59 -3.79 9.15
N SER A 221 7.40 -4.09 8.60
CA SER A 221 6.18 -4.16 9.41
C SER A 221 6.08 -5.51 10.12
N LEU A 222 5.73 -5.48 11.41
CA LEU A 222 5.70 -6.63 12.32
C LEU A 222 4.27 -6.90 12.86
N GLY A 223 3.25 -6.43 12.14
CA GLY A 223 1.86 -6.50 12.58
C GLY A 223 1.65 -5.83 13.94
N GLY A 224 0.99 -6.51 14.87
CA GLY A 224 0.72 -5.98 16.22
C GLY A 224 1.97 -5.71 17.08
N ARG A 225 3.15 -6.19 16.65
CA ARG A 225 4.43 -5.89 17.33
C ARG A 225 4.98 -4.51 16.95
N GLY A 226 4.47 -3.87 15.89
CA GLY A 226 4.95 -2.55 15.44
C GLY A 226 5.75 -2.60 14.15
N ALA A 227 6.85 -1.85 14.07
CA ALA A 227 7.69 -1.80 12.87
C ALA A 227 9.14 -1.40 13.17
N LEU A 228 10.05 -1.83 12.32
CA LEU A 228 11.44 -1.36 12.27
C LEU A 228 11.59 -0.36 11.13
N TYR A 229 12.24 0.75 11.41
CA TYR A 229 12.55 1.81 10.46
C TYR A 229 14.07 1.92 10.33
N LEU A 230 14.59 1.63 9.15
CA LEU A 230 16.03 1.60 8.90
C LEU A 230 16.40 2.61 7.82
N ARG A 231 17.45 3.36 8.07
CA ARG A 231 18.18 4.15 7.08
C ARG A 231 19.67 4.14 7.45
N LYS A 232 20.52 4.66 6.59
CA LYS A 232 21.95 4.75 6.88
C LYS A 232 22.21 5.49 8.19
N GLY A 233 22.84 4.81 9.14
CA GLY A 233 23.21 5.37 10.45
C GLY A 233 22.07 5.51 11.46
N SER A 234 20.88 5.00 11.17
CA SER A 234 19.75 5.00 12.11
C SER A 234 18.90 3.74 11.96
N THR A 235 18.57 3.14 13.10
CA THR A 235 17.55 2.08 13.20
C THR A 235 16.63 2.40 14.37
N ILE A 236 15.34 2.49 14.09
CA ILE A 236 14.32 2.77 15.09
C ILE A 236 13.34 1.59 15.13
N TYR A 237 13.08 1.08 16.32
CA TYR A 237 11.98 0.16 16.58
C TYR A 237 10.82 0.93 17.20
N ALA A 238 9.68 0.95 16.52
CA ALA A 238 8.43 1.51 17.05
C ALA A 238 7.52 0.36 17.51
N GLU A 239 7.06 0.43 18.75
CA GLU A 239 6.14 -0.55 19.32
C GLU A 239 4.74 -0.43 18.70
N GLY A 240 4.08 -1.57 18.49
CA GLY A 240 2.71 -1.59 18.02
C GLY A 240 1.74 -1.03 19.05
N LEU A 241 0.80 -0.20 18.61
CA LEU A 241 -0.26 0.31 19.46
C LEU A 241 -1.36 -0.74 19.67
N LYS A 242 -1.76 -0.92 20.91
CA LYS A 242 -2.92 -1.79 21.24
C LYS A 242 -4.21 -1.03 20.98
N VAL A 243 -4.90 -1.38 19.90
CA VAL A 243 -6.16 -0.78 19.47
C VAL A 243 -7.21 -1.86 19.20
N PRO A 244 -8.51 -1.53 19.25
CA PRO A 244 -9.55 -2.43 18.75
C PRO A 244 -9.33 -2.75 17.25
N VAL A 245 -9.44 -4.02 16.89
CA VAL A 245 -9.22 -4.47 15.51
C VAL A 245 -10.54 -4.57 14.77
N GLY A 246 -10.75 -3.68 13.79
CA GLY A 246 -11.84 -3.76 12.82
C GLY A 246 -11.41 -4.54 11.58
N SER A 247 -10.30 -4.13 10.96
CA SER A 247 -9.71 -4.82 9.80
C SER A 247 -8.21 -4.55 9.74
N THR A 248 -7.42 -5.56 9.38
CA THR A 248 -5.97 -5.38 9.14
C THR A 248 -5.65 -5.00 7.69
N VAL A 249 -6.66 -5.02 6.81
CA VAL A 249 -6.50 -4.69 5.39
C VAL A 249 -6.23 -3.19 5.22
N GLY A 250 -5.25 -2.85 4.41
CA GLY A 250 -4.85 -1.45 4.17
C GLY A 250 -3.98 -0.83 5.26
N ALA A 251 -3.70 -1.53 6.38
CA ALA A 251 -2.79 -1.01 7.41
C ALA A 251 -1.38 -0.75 6.85
N GLY A 252 -0.86 -1.66 6.02
CA GLY A 252 0.41 -1.47 5.33
C GLY A 252 0.40 -0.27 4.37
N ASP A 253 -0.68 -0.12 3.59
CA ASP A 253 -0.87 1.01 2.67
C ASP A 253 -0.89 2.33 3.45
N SER A 254 -1.50 2.34 4.65
CA SER A 254 -1.58 3.51 5.53
C SER A 254 -0.21 3.92 6.08
N VAL A 255 0.65 2.96 6.40
CA VAL A 255 2.05 3.22 6.79
C VAL A 255 2.80 3.86 5.62
N VAL A 256 2.68 3.31 4.40
CA VAL A 256 3.30 3.88 3.18
C VAL A 256 2.79 5.30 2.92
N ALA A 257 1.48 5.52 3.05
CA ALA A 257 0.86 6.83 2.87
C ALA A 257 1.42 7.88 3.84
N ALA A 258 1.50 7.52 5.13
CA ALA A 258 2.03 8.41 6.16
C ALA A 258 3.51 8.72 5.96
N LEU A 259 4.31 7.74 5.50
CA LEU A 259 5.72 7.94 5.17
C LEU A 259 5.89 8.83 3.93
N ALA A 260 5.07 8.63 2.89
CA ALA A 260 5.10 9.48 1.70
C ALA A 260 4.67 10.93 2.03
N TYR A 261 3.63 11.07 2.86
CA TYR A 261 3.22 12.38 3.36
C TYR A 261 4.32 13.03 4.20
N ALA A 262 4.91 12.32 5.17
CA ALA A 262 5.98 12.85 6.01
C ALA A 262 7.20 13.28 5.19
N GLU A 263 7.59 12.50 4.18
CA GLU A 263 8.68 12.83 3.26
C GLU A 263 8.36 14.09 2.43
N SER A 264 7.10 14.25 1.97
CA SER A 264 6.68 15.44 1.21
C SER A 264 6.62 16.71 2.05
N GLN A 265 6.56 16.57 3.38
CA GLN A 265 6.54 17.69 4.34
C GLN A 265 7.90 17.90 5.03
N ASP A 266 8.96 17.24 4.57
CA ASP A 266 10.30 17.28 5.17
C ASP A 266 10.28 17.04 6.70
N MET A 267 9.41 16.15 7.17
CA MET A 267 9.28 15.84 8.60
C MET A 267 10.55 15.14 9.12
N SER A 268 10.82 15.34 10.42
CA SER A 268 11.88 14.59 11.09
C SER A 268 11.64 13.08 11.04
N GLU A 269 12.72 12.29 11.13
CA GLU A 269 12.60 10.83 11.17
C GLU A 269 11.69 10.36 12.31
N GLU A 270 11.83 10.96 13.48
CA GLU A 270 11.03 10.61 14.66
C GLU A 270 9.54 10.93 14.45
N ASP A 271 9.24 12.07 13.83
CA ASP A 271 7.85 12.44 13.52
C ASP A 271 7.25 11.54 12.43
N ALA A 272 8.04 11.18 11.41
CA ALA A 272 7.62 10.21 10.38
C ALA A 272 7.32 8.83 10.98
N VAL A 273 8.15 8.35 11.92
CA VAL A 273 7.93 7.11 12.67
C VAL A 273 6.64 7.20 13.52
N ARG A 274 6.44 8.30 14.26
CA ARG A 274 5.21 8.51 15.04
C ARG A 274 3.98 8.52 14.15
N LEU A 275 4.03 9.31 13.08
CA LEU A 275 2.91 9.48 12.16
C LEU A 275 2.54 8.14 11.50
N SER A 276 3.50 7.43 10.92
CA SER A 276 3.24 6.18 10.21
C SER A 276 2.76 5.06 11.14
N THR A 277 3.31 4.97 12.36
CA THR A 277 2.85 3.99 13.35
C THR A 277 1.42 4.30 13.83
N ALA A 278 1.12 5.56 14.12
CA ALA A 278 -0.22 5.98 14.54
C ALA A 278 -1.25 5.79 13.42
N THR A 279 -0.88 6.13 12.17
CA THR A 279 -1.76 5.99 11.00
C THR A 279 -2.06 4.52 10.70
N GLY A 280 -1.05 3.64 10.75
CA GLY A 280 -1.25 2.20 10.59
C GLY A 280 -2.19 1.62 11.67
N ALA A 281 -2.00 2.01 12.93
CA ALA A 281 -2.85 1.58 14.04
C ALA A 281 -4.29 2.14 13.92
N ALA A 282 -4.46 3.41 13.56
CA ALA A 282 -5.77 4.01 13.33
C ALA A 282 -6.53 3.29 12.21
N ASN A 283 -5.83 2.92 11.13
CA ASN A 283 -6.45 2.21 10.02
C ASN A 283 -6.95 0.82 10.41
N VAL A 284 -6.24 0.11 11.29
CA VAL A 284 -6.68 -1.19 11.83
C VAL A 284 -8.02 -1.10 12.57
N MET A 285 -8.37 0.07 13.11
CA MET A 285 -9.66 0.30 13.78
C MET A 285 -10.83 0.48 12.79
N CYS A 286 -10.54 0.73 11.52
CA CYS A 286 -11.55 0.91 10.47
C CYS A 286 -12.09 -0.42 9.95
N SER A 287 -13.24 -0.36 9.25
CA SER A 287 -13.82 -1.51 8.57
C SER A 287 -13.32 -1.58 7.11
N GLY A 288 -12.83 -2.75 6.70
CA GLY A 288 -12.38 -2.98 5.33
C GLY A 288 -11.17 -2.13 4.93
N THR A 289 -11.26 -1.45 3.79
CA THR A 289 -10.20 -0.59 3.21
C THR A 289 -10.44 0.92 3.43
N GLN A 290 -11.26 1.27 4.41
CA GLN A 290 -11.51 2.67 4.75
C GLN A 290 -10.28 3.31 5.39
N ALA A 291 -10.00 4.57 5.01
CA ALA A 291 -8.95 5.35 5.63
C ALA A 291 -9.43 5.94 6.98
N ALA A 292 -8.58 5.87 7.98
CA ALA A 292 -8.89 6.44 9.29
C ALA A 292 -9.00 7.97 9.24
N GLU A 293 -9.91 8.52 10.01
CA GLU A 293 -10.06 9.96 10.16
C GLU A 293 -8.84 10.57 10.88
N ARG A 294 -8.44 11.76 10.44
CA ARG A 294 -7.28 12.47 10.98
C ARG A 294 -7.32 12.63 12.51
N ALA A 295 -8.49 12.90 13.06
CA ALA A 295 -8.66 13.05 14.51
C ALA A 295 -8.26 11.77 15.28
N VAL A 296 -8.57 10.58 14.76
CA VAL A 296 -8.17 9.31 15.36
C VAL A 296 -6.65 9.13 15.30
N ILE A 297 -6.03 9.49 14.18
CA ILE A 297 -4.57 9.45 14.03
C ILE A 297 -3.91 10.39 15.06
N GLU A 298 -4.39 11.63 15.18
CA GLU A 298 -3.87 12.64 16.10
C GLU A 298 -4.00 12.21 17.57
N GLU A 299 -5.08 11.50 17.91
CA GLU A 299 -5.26 10.92 19.27
C GLU A 299 -4.23 9.82 19.59
N LEU A 300 -3.76 9.09 18.57
CA LEU A 300 -2.80 8.01 18.73
C LEU A 300 -1.34 8.48 18.70
N LEU A 301 -1.01 9.62 18.07
CA LEU A 301 0.35 10.14 17.96
C LEU A 301 1.12 10.17 19.30
N PRO A 302 0.56 10.73 20.40
CA PRO A 302 1.28 10.80 21.67
C PRO A 302 1.46 9.45 22.36
N LYS A 303 0.76 8.42 21.92
CA LYS A 303 0.82 7.05 22.46
C LYS A 303 1.94 6.22 21.84
N VAL A 304 2.51 6.68 20.71
CA VAL A 304 3.58 5.96 20.01
C VAL A 304 4.86 5.99 20.83
N ARG A 305 5.39 4.80 21.10
CA ARG A 305 6.69 4.60 21.74
C ARG A 305 7.66 4.00 20.76
N PHE A 306 8.89 4.47 20.78
CA PHE A 306 9.96 3.91 19.97
C PHE A 306 11.30 4.02 20.68
N SER A 307 12.24 3.21 20.25
CA SER A 307 13.63 3.20 20.70
C SER A 307 14.60 3.18 19.51
N LYS A 308 15.75 3.82 19.65
CA LYS A 308 16.87 3.67 18.71
C LYS A 308 17.65 2.41 19.10
N LEU A 309 17.96 1.58 18.11
CA LEU A 309 18.72 0.33 18.28
C LEU A 309 20.18 0.53 17.91
#